data_cab63d2e2eb6acda57bdd18a881cf208
#
_entry.id   cab63d2e2eb6acda57bdd18a881cf208
#
_cell.length_a   1.000
_cell.length_b   1.000
_cell.length_c   1.000
_cell.angle_alpha   90.00
_cell.angle_beta   90.00
_cell.angle_gamma   90.00
#
_symmetry.space_group_name_H-M   'P 1'
#
loop_
_entity.id
_entity.type
_entity.pdbx_description
1 polymer ?
#
loop_
_entity_poly.entity_id
_entity_poly.type
_entity_poly.pdbx_seq_one_letter_code
_entity_poly.pdbx_strand_id
1 'polypeptide(L)'
;RLGHNGPKGTFKLDVYGKGKYLFEILIENLKEANRKYETQIPWYIMTSKENHDETEAFLEKNNYFGYDKNNVVIFKQSELPLIDTNGKLLISKERKIKEASDGNGGTYSSLRISGCLADMKEKGIKWVFIGGVDNCLVKMVDPVLMGVAIDKGVTVACKSIVKANPHEKVGVFCKRNGKPNVIEYSEITDEMAEATDKNGELLYGESHILCNLFSIDAIERMGREPLPYHVAYKKAKYIDADGNLVEPTSPNAYKFEAFLFDAFGEVDEMAVL
;
A
#
# COMPACT_ATOMS: atom_id res chain seq x y z
N ARG A 1 -5.32 -5.41 -10.55
CA ARG A 1 -4.31 -6.14 -11.34
C ARG A 1 -4.22 -5.48 -12.71
N LEU A 2 -3.03 -5.12 -13.16
CA LEU A 2 -2.75 -4.44 -14.44
C LEU A 2 -2.91 -5.38 -15.67
N GLY A 3 -3.66 -6.50 -15.55
CA GLY A 3 -3.72 -7.52 -16.59
C GLY A 3 -2.41 -8.29 -16.79
N HIS A 4 -1.49 -8.19 -15.82
CA HIS A 4 -0.16 -8.77 -15.84
C HIS A 4 -0.11 -10.02 -14.94
N ASN A 5 0.54 -11.06 -15.44
CA ASN A 5 0.84 -12.26 -14.68
C ASN A 5 2.23 -12.08 -14.03
N GLY A 6 2.28 -11.83 -12.74
CA GLY A 6 3.50 -11.60 -11.97
C GLY A 6 3.41 -10.39 -11.04
N PRO A 7 4.48 -10.07 -10.30
CA PRO A 7 4.55 -8.90 -9.44
C PRO A 7 4.31 -7.61 -10.22
N LYS A 8 3.50 -6.69 -9.69
CA LYS A 8 3.17 -5.43 -10.38
C LYS A 8 4.41 -4.63 -10.82
N GLY A 9 5.47 -4.64 -10.04
CA GLY A 9 6.72 -3.94 -10.36
C GLY A 9 7.43 -4.42 -11.62
N THR A 10 7.11 -5.65 -12.07
CA THR A 10 7.65 -6.23 -13.31
C THR A 10 6.81 -5.89 -14.56
N PHE A 11 5.71 -5.17 -14.39
CA PHE A 11 4.90 -4.68 -15.51
C PHE A 11 5.66 -3.64 -16.31
N LYS A 12 5.59 -3.76 -17.65
CA LYS A 12 6.23 -2.84 -18.57
C LYS A 12 5.24 -1.79 -19.07
N LEU A 13 5.60 -0.53 -18.87
CA LEU A 13 4.92 0.61 -19.50
C LEU A 13 5.67 1.06 -20.74
N ASP A 14 4.93 1.49 -21.75
CA ASP A 14 5.52 2.24 -22.85
C ASP A 14 5.72 3.71 -22.44
N VAL A 15 6.97 4.11 -22.29
CA VAL A 15 7.35 5.48 -21.98
C VAL A 15 8.06 6.06 -23.18
N TYR A 16 7.35 6.83 -24.00
CA TYR A 16 7.84 7.43 -25.25
C TYR A 16 8.50 6.41 -26.21
N GLY A 17 7.83 5.29 -26.47
CA GLY A 17 8.32 4.24 -27.35
C GLY A 17 9.41 3.36 -26.74
N LYS A 18 9.72 3.52 -25.46
CA LYS A 18 10.66 2.67 -24.70
C LYS A 18 9.91 1.96 -23.59
N GLY A 19 9.89 0.64 -23.63
CA GLY A 19 9.30 -0.16 -22.55
C GLY A 19 10.15 -0.10 -21.29
N LYS A 20 9.61 0.48 -20.20
CA LYS A 20 10.26 0.51 -18.88
C LYS A 20 9.43 -0.27 -17.88
N TYR A 21 10.10 -0.98 -16.96
CA TYR A 21 9.42 -1.64 -15.85
C TYR A 21 9.02 -0.62 -14.77
N LEU A 22 7.93 -0.89 -14.04
CA LEU A 22 7.53 -0.01 -12.92
C LEU A 22 8.63 0.09 -11.87
N PHE A 23 9.29 -1.01 -11.51
CA PHE A 23 10.46 -0.97 -10.61
C PHE A 23 11.60 -0.10 -11.17
N GLU A 24 11.87 -0.16 -12.48
CA GLU A 24 12.88 0.66 -13.12
C GLU A 24 12.58 2.16 -12.98
N ILE A 25 11.33 2.55 -13.22
CA ILE A 25 10.87 3.94 -13.10
C ILE A 25 11.03 4.43 -11.64
N LEU A 26 10.63 3.63 -10.66
CA LEU A 26 10.78 3.99 -9.24
C LEU A 26 12.25 4.11 -8.85
N ILE A 27 13.11 3.20 -9.32
CA ILE A 27 14.56 3.26 -9.06
C ILE A 27 15.19 4.49 -9.71
N GLU A 28 14.80 4.85 -10.92
CA GLU A 28 15.28 6.09 -11.56
C GLU A 28 14.95 7.34 -10.72
N ASN A 29 13.75 7.39 -10.14
CA ASN A 29 13.36 8.46 -9.22
C ASN A 29 14.26 8.50 -7.97
N LEU A 30 14.58 7.34 -7.37
CA LEU A 30 15.49 7.28 -6.22
C LEU A 30 16.92 7.68 -6.60
N LYS A 31 17.43 7.21 -7.72
CA LYS A 31 18.78 7.59 -8.22
C LYS A 31 18.87 9.09 -8.42
N GLU A 32 17.87 9.71 -9.02
CA GLU A 32 17.85 11.16 -9.22
C GLU A 32 17.79 11.91 -7.89
N ALA A 33 16.99 11.44 -6.93
CA ALA A 33 16.95 12.01 -5.59
C ALA A 33 18.31 11.88 -4.87
N ASN A 34 18.94 10.70 -4.93
CA ASN A 34 20.26 10.46 -4.37
C ASN A 34 21.31 11.42 -4.94
N ARG A 35 21.30 11.59 -6.26
CA ARG A 35 22.20 12.53 -6.96
C ARG A 35 21.94 13.98 -6.53
N LYS A 36 20.67 14.38 -6.46
CA LYS A 36 20.29 15.76 -6.16
C LYS A 36 20.58 16.17 -4.71
N TYR A 37 20.40 15.25 -3.77
CA TYR A 37 20.52 15.51 -2.35
C TYR A 37 21.81 14.91 -1.74
N GLU A 38 22.71 14.39 -2.58
CA GLU A 38 24.00 13.81 -2.18
C GLU A 38 23.87 12.80 -1.02
N THR A 39 22.88 11.91 -1.15
CA THR A 39 22.54 10.93 -0.12
C THR A 39 22.23 9.55 -0.72
N GLN A 40 22.15 8.53 0.12
CA GLN A 40 21.68 7.19 -0.26
C GLN A 40 20.38 6.93 0.48
N ILE A 41 19.29 6.77 -0.27
CA ILE A 41 17.96 6.53 0.29
C ILE A 41 17.70 5.03 0.29
N PRO A 42 17.57 4.35 1.45
CA PRO A 42 17.22 2.95 1.47
C PRO A 42 15.82 2.71 0.91
N TRP A 43 15.66 1.64 0.15
CA TRP A 43 14.38 1.25 -0.43
C TRP A 43 13.90 -0.07 0.16
N TYR A 44 12.74 -0.03 0.82
CA TYR A 44 12.10 -1.19 1.43
C TYR A 44 10.90 -1.60 0.59
N ILE A 45 10.91 -2.85 0.08
CA ILE A 45 9.89 -3.38 -0.81
C ILE A 45 9.08 -4.44 -0.08
N MET A 46 7.81 -4.14 0.20
CA MET A 46 6.89 -5.12 0.76
C MET A 46 6.33 -6.03 -0.34
N THR A 47 6.38 -7.32 -0.11
CA THR A 47 5.88 -8.35 -1.01
C THR A 47 4.91 -9.28 -0.28
N SER A 48 4.00 -9.94 -1.02
CA SER A 48 3.30 -11.11 -0.47
C SER A 48 4.23 -12.33 -0.46
N LYS A 49 3.90 -13.36 0.32
CA LYS A 49 4.65 -14.63 0.27
C LYS A 49 4.65 -15.21 -1.15
N GLU A 50 3.54 -15.04 -1.86
CA GLU A 50 3.32 -15.59 -3.21
C GLU A 50 4.26 -14.99 -4.26
N ASN A 51 4.57 -13.69 -4.17
CA ASN A 51 5.35 -12.98 -5.19
C ASN A 51 6.76 -12.54 -4.75
N HIS A 52 7.18 -12.93 -3.53
CA HIS A 52 8.45 -12.53 -2.95
C HIS A 52 9.64 -13.00 -3.78
N ASP A 53 9.73 -14.30 -3.98
CA ASP A 53 10.88 -14.92 -4.65
C ASP A 53 11.00 -14.48 -6.12
N GLU A 54 9.85 -14.29 -6.80
CA GLU A 54 9.82 -13.77 -8.16
C GLU A 54 10.27 -12.29 -8.21
N THR A 55 9.89 -11.49 -7.22
CA THR A 55 10.31 -10.08 -7.10
C THR A 55 11.82 -9.99 -6.90
N GLU A 56 12.37 -10.78 -5.97
CA GLU A 56 13.80 -10.82 -5.68
C GLU A 56 14.61 -11.23 -6.90
N ALA A 57 14.25 -12.37 -7.51
CA ALA A 57 14.90 -12.87 -8.73
C ALA A 57 14.84 -11.88 -9.89
N PHE A 58 13.72 -11.16 -10.03
CA PHE A 58 13.57 -10.14 -11.06
C PHE A 58 14.52 -8.95 -10.83
N LEU A 59 14.63 -8.43 -9.61
CA LEU A 59 15.55 -7.34 -9.28
C LEU A 59 17.00 -7.75 -9.45
N GLU A 60 17.38 -8.95 -9.00
CA GLU A 60 18.72 -9.50 -9.18
C GLU A 60 19.07 -9.66 -10.68
N LYS A 61 18.18 -10.26 -11.46
CA LYS A 61 18.36 -10.44 -12.91
C LYS A 61 18.60 -9.12 -13.64
N ASN A 62 17.98 -8.04 -13.20
CA ASN A 62 18.14 -6.70 -13.76
C ASN A 62 19.20 -5.88 -13.03
N ASN A 63 20.06 -6.50 -12.19
CA ASN A 63 21.09 -5.84 -11.40
C ASN A 63 20.56 -4.58 -10.70
N TYR A 64 19.35 -4.71 -10.09
CA TYR A 64 18.65 -3.63 -9.38
C TYR A 64 18.58 -2.33 -10.19
N PHE A 65 18.58 -2.41 -11.52
CA PHE A 65 18.64 -1.26 -12.45
C PHE A 65 19.76 -0.26 -12.12
N GLY A 66 20.87 -0.77 -11.59
CA GLY A 66 22.03 0.02 -11.18
C GLY A 66 21.84 0.78 -9.85
N TYR A 67 20.86 0.43 -9.04
CA TYR A 67 20.80 0.85 -7.64
C TYR A 67 21.69 -0.03 -6.77
N ASP A 68 22.25 0.53 -5.70
CA ASP A 68 23.06 -0.28 -4.78
C ASP A 68 22.16 -1.28 -4.03
N LYS A 69 22.38 -2.58 -4.28
CA LYS A 69 21.60 -3.66 -3.67
C LYS A 69 21.64 -3.66 -2.14
N ASN A 70 22.69 -3.14 -1.53
CA ASN A 70 22.81 -3.05 -0.08
C ASN A 70 21.83 -2.03 0.54
N ASN A 71 21.27 -1.15 -0.31
CA ASN A 71 20.23 -0.20 0.06
C ASN A 71 18.82 -0.65 -0.37
N VAL A 72 18.65 -1.93 -0.79
CA VAL A 72 17.35 -2.51 -1.14
C VAL A 72 17.04 -3.64 -0.17
N VAL A 73 15.94 -3.52 0.55
CA VAL A 73 15.46 -4.54 1.50
C VAL A 73 14.10 -5.04 1.02
N ILE A 74 13.97 -6.34 0.80
CA ILE A 74 12.70 -6.95 0.41
C ILE A 74 12.16 -7.73 1.62
N PHE A 75 10.93 -7.43 2.04
CA PHE A 75 10.33 -8.06 3.20
C PHE A 75 8.90 -8.54 2.89
N LYS A 76 8.44 -9.56 3.63
CA LYS A 76 7.13 -10.16 3.41
C LYS A 76 6.08 -9.49 4.29
N GLN A 77 4.91 -9.20 3.70
CA GLN A 77 3.73 -8.84 4.47
C GLN A 77 3.12 -10.07 5.15
N SER A 78 2.32 -9.83 6.17
CA SER A 78 1.54 -10.85 6.84
C SER A 78 0.40 -11.38 5.95
N GLU A 79 -0.09 -12.57 6.30
CA GLU A 79 -1.24 -13.20 5.65
C GLU A 79 -2.26 -13.62 6.70
N LEU A 80 -3.52 -13.69 6.29
CA LEU A 80 -4.63 -14.12 7.12
C LEU A 80 -5.35 -15.30 6.47
N PRO A 81 -5.90 -16.22 7.27
CA PRO A 81 -6.69 -17.33 6.78
C PRO A 81 -7.91 -16.86 5.98
N LEU A 82 -8.22 -17.60 4.92
CA LEU A 82 -9.51 -17.48 4.23
C LEU A 82 -10.53 -18.39 4.90
N ILE A 83 -11.75 -17.90 5.06
CA ILE A 83 -12.88 -18.66 5.59
C ILE A 83 -14.01 -18.75 4.57
N ASP A 84 -14.78 -19.84 4.61
CA ASP A 84 -15.98 -19.98 3.81
C ASP A 84 -17.16 -19.20 4.41
N THR A 85 -18.33 -19.28 3.78
CA THR A 85 -19.57 -18.63 4.24
C THR A 85 -20.10 -19.19 5.57
N ASN A 86 -19.59 -20.33 6.04
CA ASN A 86 -19.96 -20.96 7.32
C ASN A 86 -18.89 -20.70 8.40
N GLY A 87 -17.87 -19.88 8.10
CA GLY A 87 -16.77 -19.58 9.02
C GLY A 87 -15.70 -20.67 9.11
N LYS A 88 -15.70 -21.66 8.22
CA LYS A 88 -14.68 -22.73 8.20
C LYS A 88 -13.45 -22.27 7.40
N LEU A 89 -12.28 -22.68 7.89
CA LEU A 89 -11.02 -22.45 7.21
C LEU A 89 -10.95 -23.18 5.88
N LEU A 90 -10.51 -22.50 4.83
CA LEU A 90 -10.23 -23.13 3.54
C LEU A 90 -8.87 -23.83 3.56
N ILE A 91 -8.77 -24.95 2.88
CA ILE A 91 -7.56 -25.77 2.78
C ILE A 91 -6.96 -25.65 1.38
N SER A 92 -5.64 -25.46 1.30
CA SER A 92 -4.89 -25.41 0.04
C SER A 92 -4.60 -26.81 -0.51
N LYS A 93 -4.07 -26.89 -1.74
CA LYS A 93 -3.62 -28.15 -2.36
C LYS A 93 -2.54 -28.88 -1.55
N GLU A 94 -1.73 -28.12 -0.84
CA GLU A 94 -0.66 -28.60 0.04
C GLU A 94 -1.17 -29.07 1.41
N ARG A 95 -2.50 -29.14 1.58
CA ARG A 95 -3.18 -29.49 2.83
C ARG A 95 -2.83 -28.56 4.00
N LYS A 96 -2.55 -27.29 3.71
CA LYS A 96 -2.34 -26.22 4.70
C LYS A 96 -3.55 -25.31 4.73
N ILE A 97 -3.69 -24.54 5.79
CA ILE A 97 -4.65 -23.44 5.84
C ILE A 97 -4.37 -22.50 4.67
N LYS A 98 -5.40 -22.20 3.89
CA LYS A 98 -5.28 -21.24 2.79
C LYS A 98 -5.29 -19.84 3.35
N GLU A 99 -4.21 -19.12 3.09
CA GLU A 99 -4.00 -17.74 3.52
C GLU A 99 -4.02 -16.80 2.32
N ALA A 100 -4.19 -15.52 2.58
CA ALA A 100 -4.03 -14.44 1.62
C ALA A 100 -3.50 -13.20 2.34
N SER A 101 -2.84 -12.32 1.58
CA SER A 101 -2.29 -11.07 2.11
C SER A 101 -3.34 -10.26 2.88
N ASP A 102 -2.95 -9.71 4.01
CA ASP A 102 -3.79 -8.97 4.97
C ASP A 102 -4.07 -7.50 4.57
N GLY A 103 -3.75 -7.12 3.33
CA GLY A 103 -3.92 -5.76 2.82
C GLY A 103 -2.69 -4.88 3.06
N ASN A 104 -2.70 -3.66 2.48
CA ASN A 104 -1.57 -2.75 2.61
C ASN A 104 -1.44 -2.10 4.01
N GLY A 105 -2.47 -2.19 4.85
CA GLY A 105 -2.41 -1.79 6.26
C GLY A 105 -1.44 -2.64 7.07
N GLY A 106 -1.20 -3.90 6.66
CA GLY A 106 -0.17 -4.76 7.24
C GLY A 106 1.25 -4.23 7.12
N THR A 107 1.49 -3.13 6.37
CA THR A 107 2.81 -2.53 6.21
C THR A 107 3.44 -2.16 7.55
N TYR A 108 2.72 -1.53 8.46
CA TYR A 108 3.25 -1.08 9.75
C TYR A 108 3.72 -2.25 10.62
N SER A 109 2.88 -3.26 10.80
CA SER A 109 3.22 -4.46 11.57
C SER A 109 4.32 -5.27 10.90
N SER A 110 4.30 -5.38 9.57
CA SER A 110 5.32 -6.10 8.80
C SER A 110 6.69 -5.44 8.88
N LEU A 111 6.78 -4.11 8.83
CA LEU A 111 8.04 -3.38 9.05
C LEU A 111 8.62 -3.66 10.45
N ARG A 112 7.78 -3.76 11.46
CA ARG A 112 8.20 -4.08 12.82
C ARG A 112 8.65 -5.54 12.96
N ILE A 113 7.84 -6.48 12.47
CA ILE A 113 8.08 -7.93 12.62
C ILE A 113 9.29 -8.39 11.81
N SER A 114 9.50 -7.84 10.62
CA SER A 114 10.65 -8.17 9.76
C SER A 114 11.97 -7.57 10.25
N GLY A 115 11.97 -6.68 11.24
CA GLY A 115 13.15 -5.95 11.68
C GLY A 115 13.47 -4.71 10.83
N CYS A 116 12.74 -4.45 9.74
CA CYS A 116 12.98 -3.29 8.89
C CYS A 116 12.85 -1.96 9.65
N LEU A 117 11.88 -1.86 10.58
CA LEU A 117 11.74 -0.66 11.40
C LEU A 117 12.95 -0.41 12.32
N ALA A 118 13.54 -1.47 12.87
CA ALA A 118 14.76 -1.38 13.67
C ALA A 118 15.96 -0.93 12.81
N ASP A 119 16.12 -1.52 11.62
CA ASP A 119 17.15 -1.14 10.64
C ASP A 119 16.99 0.33 10.20
N MET A 120 15.77 0.79 9.94
CA MET A 120 15.50 2.22 9.64
C MET A 120 15.95 3.14 10.78
N LYS A 121 15.69 2.77 12.02
CA LYS A 121 16.09 3.55 13.21
C LYS A 121 17.59 3.57 13.39
N GLU A 122 18.26 2.44 13.21
CA GLU A 122 19.72 2.33 13.28
C GLU A 122 20.41 3.19 12.22
N LYS A 123 19.84 3.25 11.01
CA LYS A 123 20.27 4.15 9.95
C LYS A 123 19.93 5.63 10.18
N GLY A 124 19.26 5.97 11.28
CA GLY A 124 18.90 7.33 11.64
C GLY A 124 17.80 7.94 10.77
N ILE A 125 17.00 7.12 10.08
CA ILE A 125 15.88 7.57 9.24
C ILE A 125 14.83 8.26 10.12
N LYS A 126 14.40 9.45 9.73
CA LYS A 126 13.39 10.24 10.44
C LYS A 126 12.03 10.20 9.75
N TRP A 127 12.02 10.09 8.44
CA TRP A 127 10.82 10.11 7.61
C TRP A 127 10.81 8.96 6.63
N VAL A 128 9.65 8.36 6.43
CA VAL A 128 9.43 7.23 5.52
C VAL A 128 8.30 7.59 4.57
N PHE A 129 8.57 7.52 3.27
CA PHE A 129 7.54 7.62 2.24
C PHE A 129 7.00 6.21 1.95
N ILE A 130 5.67 6.05 1.99
CA ILE A 130 4.99 4.81 1.62
C ILE A 130 4.09 5.09 0.42
N GLY A 131 4.36 4.40 -0.69
CA GLY A 131 3.63 4.56 -1.94
C GLY A 131 3.35 3.24 -2.64
N GLY A 132 2.40 3.25 -3.58
CA GLY A 132 2.05 2.10 -4.42
C GLY A 132 3.02 1.93 -5.58
N VAL A 133 3.42 0.69 -5.86
CA VAL A 133 4.32 0.37 -6.98
C VAL A 133 3.72 0.67 -8.36
N ASP A 134 2.40 0.73 -8.47
CA ASP A 134 1.64 0.99 -9.69
C ASP A 134 1.44 2.48 -10.00
N ASN A 135 1.81 3.37 -9.09
CA ASN A 135 1.80 4.81 -9.35
C ASN A 135 3.15 5.26 -9.91
N CYS A 136 3.32 5.17 -11.24
CA CYS A 136 4.55 5.56 -11.91
C CYS A 136 4.82 7.09 -11.94
N LEU A 137 3.83 7.90 -11.60
CA LEU A 137 3.96 9.37 -11.53
C LEU A 137 4.33 9.85 -10.12
N VAL A 138 4.46 8.95 -9.17
CA VAL A 138 4.78 9.30 -7.79
C VAL A 138 6.16 9.96 -7.69
N LYS A 139 6.21 11.06 -6.97
CA LYS A 139 7.46 11.69 -6.54
C LYS A 139 7.76 11.24 -5.12
N MET A 140 8.50 10.13 -5.00
CA MET A 140 8.79 9.49 -3.71
C MET A 140 9.56 10.40 -2.75
N VAL A 141 10.48 11.21 -3.27
CA VAL A 141 11.22 12.19 -2.48
C VAL A 141 10.74 13.58 -2.87
N ASP A 142 9.80 14.10 -2.10
CA ASP A 142 9.22 15.42 -2.32
C ASP A 142 9.53 16.37 -1.15
N PRO A 143 10.45 17.33 -1.35
CA PRO A 143 10.80 18.29 -0.31
C PRO A 143 9.63 19.21 0.06
N VAL A 144 8.66 19.44 -0.85
CA VAL A 144 7.48 20.27 -0.55
C VAL A 144 6.59 19.54 0.45
N LEU A 145 6.29 18.25 0.21
CA LEU A 145 5.48 17.45 1.14
C LEU A 145 6.15 17.35 2.51
N MET A 146 7.46 17.14 2.54
CA MET A 146 8.23 17.14 3.79
C MET A 146 8.24 18.49 4.49
N GLY A 147 8.43 19.58 3.74
CA GLY A 147 8.39 20.93 4.25
C GLY A 147 7.06 21.27 4.90
N VAL A 148 5.95 20.91 4.26
CA VAL A 148 4.59 21.07 4.80
C VAL A 148 4.39 20.28 6.10
N ALA A 149 4.89 19.03 6.16
CA ALA A 149 4.79 18.23 7.37
C ALA A 149 5.55 18.87 8.55
N ILE A 150 6.76 19.36 8.29
CA ILE A 150 7.60 20.00 9.30
C ILE A 150 7.01 21.34 9.74
N ASP A 151 6.59 22.17 8.79
CA ASP A 151 6.02 23.50 9.06
C ASP A 151 4.74 23.41 9.91
N LYS A 152 3.87 22.43 9.60
CA LYS A 152 2.65 22.18 10.37
C LYS A 152 2.87 21.38 11.65
N GLY A 153 4.07 20.86 11.89
CA GLY A 153 4.38 20.03 13.06
C GLY A 153 3.63 18.70 13.10
N VAL A 154 3.21 18.19 11.94
CA VAL A 154 2.46 16.92 11.86
C VAL A 154 3.39 15.74 11.56
N THR A 155 3.00 14.56 12.00
CA THR A 155 3.78 13.31 11.82
C THR A 155 3.35 12.50 10.62
N VAL A 156 2.25 12.90 9.96
CA VAL A 156 1.70 12.28 8.75
C VAL A 156 1.36 13.38 7.75
N ALA A 157 1.79 13.20 6.51
CA ALA A 157 1.41 14.06 5.40
C ALA A 157 1.14 13.22 4.15
N CYS A 158 0.10 13.57 3.39
CA CYS A 158 -0.30 12.85 2.19
C CYS A 158 -0.46 13.80 1.01
N LYS A 159 -0.39 13.24 -0.19
CA LYS A 159 -0.86 13.94 -1.39
C LYS A 159 -2.25 13.46 -1.77
N SER A 160 -3.03 14.38 -2.29
CA SER A 160 -4.34 14.12 -2.87
C SER A 160 -4.40 14.52 -4.34
N ILE A 161 -5.45 14.07 -5.00
CA ILE A 161 -5.89 14.54 -6.31
C ILE A 161 -7.39 14.72 -6.22
N VAL A 162 -7.89 15.84 -6.75
CA VAL A 162 -9.33 16.07 -6.82
C VAL A 162 -9.98 15.01 -7.72
N LYS A 163 -11.08 14.41 -7.28
CA LYS A 163 -11.85 13.43 -8.06
C LYS A 163 -12.30 14.00 -9.39
N ALA A 164 -12.19 13.19 -10.43
CA ALA A 164 -12.69 13.56 -11.77
C ALA A 164 -14.24 13.57 -11.84
N ASN A 165 -14.90 12.79 -10.99
CA ASN A 165 -16.37 12.74 -10.88
C ASN A 165 -16.78 12.15 -9.51
N PRO A 166 -18.04 12.34 -9.07
CA PRO A 166 -18.52 11.86 -7.76
C PRO A 166 -18.33 10.35 -7.53
N HIS A 167 -18.46 9.52 -8.55
CA HIS A 167 -18.44 8.07 -8.47
C HIS A 167 -17.09 7.46 -8.90
N GLU A 168 -16.02 8.25 -8.95
CA GLU A 168 -14.68 7.72 -9.15
C GLU A 168 -14.30 6.72 -8.04
N LYS A 169 -13.82 5.54 -8.45
CA LYS A 169 -13.49 4.43 -7.54
C LYS A 169 -12.14 4.65 -6.84
N VAL A 170 -12.13 5.56 -5.89
CA VAL A 170 -10.95 5.92 -5.08
C VAL A 170 -11.40 6.25 -3.67
N GLY A 171 -10.57 5.92 -2.67
CA GLY A 171 -10.79 6.35 -1.29
C GLY A 171 -10.68 7.86 -1.16
N VAL A 172 -11.46 8.48 -0.29
CA VAL A 172 -11.51 9.94 -0.12
C VAL A 172 -11.16 10.35 1.30
N PHE A 173 -10.37 11.42 1.42
CA PHE A 173 -10.03 11.98 2.71
C PHE A 173 -11.26 12.61 3.40
N CYS A 174 -11.37 12.37 4.69
CA CYS A 174 -12.40 12.95 5.54
C CYS A 174 -11.92 13.09 6.99
N LYS A 175 -12.78 13.60 7.86
CA LYS A 175 -12.63 13.49 9.31
C LYS A 175 -13.75 12.64 9.89
N ARG A 176 -13.40 11.65 10.70
CA ARG A 176 -14.35 10.84 11.46
C ARG A 176 -14.13 11.13 12.96
N ASN A 177 -15.16 11.65 13.62
CA ASN A 177 -15.07 12.07 15.04
C ASN A 177 -13.92 13.08 15.30
N GLY A 178 -13.69 14.00 14.35
CA GLY A 178 -12.66 15.02 14.43
C GLY A 178 -11.24 14.56 14.03
N LYS A 179 -11.01 13.26 13.86
CA LYS A 179 -9.72 12.69 13.46
C LYS A 179 -9.62 12.42 11.96
N PRO A 180 -8.41 12.48 11.38
CA PRO A 180 -8.19 12.13 9.98
C PRO A 180 -8.65 10.70 9.67
N ASN A 181 -9.24 10.54 8.50
CA ASN A 181 -9.71 9.24 8.02
C ASN A 181 -9.80 9.24 6.48
N VAL A 182 -10.00 8.06 5.91
CA VAL A 182 -10.34 7.87 4.50
C VAL A 182 -11.56 6.96 4.42
N ILE A 183 -12.53 7.31 3.59
CA ILE A 183 -13.66 6.44 3.27
C ILE A 183 -13.35 5.75 1.95
N GLU A 184 -13.36 4.42 1.95
CA GLU A 184 -13.20 3.63 0.72
C GLU A 184 -14.38 3.82 -0.23
N TYR A 185 -14.12 3.75 -1.53
CA TYR A 185 -15.17 3.90 -2.56
C TYR A 185 -16.29 2.87 -2.46
N SER A 186 -16.04 1.74 -1.82
CA SER A 186 -17.03 0.69 -1.56
C SER A 186 -17.91 0.96 -0.33
N GLU A 187 -17.56 1.96 0.48
CA GLU A 187 -18.22 2.30 1.74
C GLU A 187 -18.91 3.68 1.69
N ILE A 188 -18.50 4.54 0.74
CA ILE A 188 -19.14 5.86 0.54
C ILE A 188 -20.53 5.66 -0.07
N THR A 189 -21.55 6.34 0.49
CA THR A 189 -22.89 6.33 -0.07
C THR A 189 -23.00 7.29 -1.26
N ASP A 190 -23.99 7.07 -2.15
CA ASP A 190 -24.23 7.97 -3.29
C ASP A 190 -24.50 9.41 -2.82
N GLU A 191 -25.29 9.56 -1.73
CA GLU A 191 -25.57 10.87 -1.12
C GLU A 191 -24.28 11.59 -0.68
N MET A 192 -23.34 10.88 -0.05
CA MET A 192 -22.04 11.43 0.33
C MET A 192 -21.18 11.72 -0.89
N ALA A 193 -21.17 10.81 -1.87
CA ALA A 193 -20.34 10.96 -3.06
C ALA A 193 -20.72 12.20 -3.88
N GLU A 194 -22.02 12.53 -3.94
CA GLU A 194 -22.57 13.66 -4.70
C GLU A 194 -22.69 14.95 -3.88
N ALA A 195 -22.44 14.89 -2.57
CA ALA A 195 -22.53 16.07 -1.71
C ALA A 195 -21.53 17.16 -2.12
N THR A 196 -22.01 18.40 -2.23
CA THR A 196 -21.19 19.56 -2.60
C THR A 196 -21.24 20.65 -1.52
N ASP A 197 -20.22 21.48 -1.51
CA ASP A 197 -20.19 22.70 -0.72
C ASP A 197 -21.00 23.84 -1.38
N LYS A 198 -21.00 25.02 -0.76
CA LYS A 198 -21.69 26.21 -1.27
C LYS A 198 -21.16 26.73 -2.61
N ASN A 199 -19.99 26.31 -3.06
CA ASN A 199 -19.36 26.68 -4.33
C ASN A 199 -19.61 25.61 -5.42
N GLY A 200 -20.26 24.50 -5.08
CA GLY A 200 -20.49 23.37 -5.99
C GLY A 200 -19.32 22.37 -6.05
N GLU A 201 -18.31 22.51 -5.20
CA GLU A 201 -17.20 21.57 -5.11
C GLU A 201 -17.59 20.34 -4.27
N LEU A 202 -17.11 19.16 -4.66
CA LEU A 202 -17.39 17.93 -3.90
C LEU A 202 -16.86 18.02 -2.47
N LEU A 203 -17.71 17.75 -1.47
CA LEU A 203 -17.28 17.68 -0.06
C LEU A 203 -16.28 16.56 0.21
N TYR A 204 -16.40 15.44 -0.52
CA TYR A 204 -15.50 14.30 -0.49
C TYR A 204 -14.74 14.21 -1.80
N GLY A 205 -14.10 15.33 -2.19
CA GLY A 205 -13.42 15.49 -3.48
C GLY A 205 -11.95 15.08 -3.46
N GLU A 206 -11.28 15.07 -2.29
CA GLU A 206 -9.84 14.80 -2.19
C GLU A 206 -9.56 13.30 -2.13
N SER A 207 -8.97 12.77 -3.20
CA SER A 207 -8.66 11.34 -3.35
C SER A 207 -7.38 10.94 -2.63
N HIS A 208 -7.40 9.80 -1.92
CA HIS A 208 -6.22 9.15 -1.39
C HIS A 208 -5.53 8.31 -2.47
N ILE A 209 -4.36 8.74 -2.92
CA ILE A 209 -3.61 8.14 -4.04
C ILE A 209 -2.40 7.30 -3.59
N LEU A 210 -2.37 6.87 -2.35
CA LEU A 210 -1.27 6.12 -1.72
C LEU A 210 0.09 6.84 -1.85
N CYS A 211 0.09 8.15 -1.62
CA CYS A 211 1.29 9.00 -1.53
C CYS A 211 1.40 9.54 -0.11
N ASN A 212 2.08 8.82 0.77
CA ASN A 212 2.06 9.08 2.21
C ASN A 212 3.47 9.24 2.76
N LEU A 213 3.67 10.27 3.55
CA LEU A 213 4.89 10.55 4.30
C LEU A 213 4.59 10.42 5.79
N PHE A 214 5.37 9.61 6.48
CA PHE A 214 5.24 9.37 7.93
C PHE A 214 6.56 9.69 8.64
N SER A 215 6.48 10.25 9.85
CA SER A 215 7.63 10.19 10.74
C SER A 215 7.86 8.74 11.18
N ILE A 216 9.12 8.39 11.48
CA ILE A 216 9.45 7.04 11.94
C ILE A 216 8.70 6.67 13.23
N ASP A 217 8.48 7.64 14.11
CA ASP A 217 7.73 7.45 15.37
C ASP A 217 6.24 7.20 15.13
N ALA A 218 5.66 7.81 14.07
CA ALA A 218 4.29 7.52 13.67
C ALA A 218 4.16 6.07 13.19
N ILE A 219 5.08 5.59 12.34
CA ILE A 219 5.10 4.19 11.87
C ILE A 219 5.23 3.22 13.05
N GLU A 220 6.12 3.50 14.01
CA GLU A 220 6.27 2.66 15.20
C GLU A 220 4.97 2.58 16.00
N ARG A 221 4.32 3.71 16.23
CA ARG A 221 3.06 3.79 16.97
C ARG A 221 1.94 3.02 16.26
N MET A 222 1.76 3.27 14.96
CA MET A 222 0.76 2.60 14.11
C MET A 222 0.97 1.10 13.96
N GLY A 223 2.20 0.62 14.14
CA GLY A 223 2.53 -0.81 14.08
C GLY A 223 2.37 -1.57 15.40
N ARG A 224 1.92 -0.93 16.49
CA ARG A 224 1.76 -1.58 17.81
C ARG A 224 0.50 -2.41 17.93
N GLU A 225 -0.61 -1.86 17.45
CA GLU A 225 -1.93 -2.48 17.54
C GLU A 225 -2.42 -2.94 16.15
N PRO A 226 -3.23 -3.99 16.09
CA PRO A 226 -3.86 -4.40 14.84
C PRO A 226 -4.82 -3.32 14.34
N LEU A 227 -4.78 -3.07 13.03
CA LEU A 227 -5.77 -2.23 12.37
C LEU A 227 -7.10 -2.98 12.19
N PRO A 228 -8.22 -2.27 12.04
CA PRO A 228 -9.50 -2.89 11.73
C PRO A 228 -9.44 -3.63 10.39
N TYR A 229 -10.18 -4.73 10.28
CA TYR A 229 -10.27 -5.49 9.05
C TYR A 229 -11.53 -5.16 8.27
N HIS A 230 -11.36 -4.93 6.97
CA HIS A 230 -12.43 -4.88 5.99
C HIS A 230 -12.62 -6.27 5.38
N VAL A 231 -13.87 -6.65 5.18
CA VAL A 231 -14.21 -7.98 4.68
C VAL A 231 -14.49 -7.93 3.18
N ALA A 232 -13.72 -8.69 2.41
CA ALA A 232 -13.91 -8.83 0.98
C ALA A 232 -14.41 -10.24 0.64
N TYR A 233 -15.55 -10.34 -0.05
CA TYR A 233 -16.10 -11.61 -0.51
C TYR A 233 -15.57 -11.94 -1.91
N LYS A 234 -14.76 -13.01 -2.02
CA LYS A 234 -13.97 -13.32 -3.22
C LYS A 234 -14.02 -14.80 -3.58
N LYS A 235 -13.64 -15.12 -4.82
CA LYS A 235 -13.43 -16.50 -5.26
C LYS A 235 -12.11 -17.02 -4.72
N ALA A 236 -12.13 -18.20 -4.10
CA ALA A 236 -10.93 -18.89 -3.66
C ALA A 236 -11.06 -20.38 -3.98
N LYS A 237 -10.08 -20.92 -4.73
CA LYS A 237 -9.95 -22.35 -4.93
C LYS A 237 -9.55 -23.02 -3.63
N TYR A 238 -10.08 -24.20 -3.32
CA TYR A 238 -9.77 -24.92 -2.09
C TYR A 238 -9.86 -26.44 -2.31
N ILE A 239 -9.38 -27.22 -1.36
CA ILE A 239 -9.56 -28.67 -1.30
C ILE A 239 -10.75 -28.98 -0.38
N ASP A 240 -11.71 -29.75 -0.87
CA ASP A 240 -12.86 -30.20 -0.11
C ASP A 240 -12.53 -31.34 0.89
N ALA A 241 -13.51 -31.80 1.63
CA ALA A 241 -13.34 -32.88 2.61
C ALA A 241 -12.90 -34.21 1.98
N ASP A 242 -13.25 -34.45 0.73
CA ASP A 242 -12.91 -35.65 -0.03
C ASP A 242 -11.53 -35.56 -0.71
N GLY A 243 -10.86 -34.39 -0.61
CA GLY A 243 -9.54 -34.14 -1.18
C GLY A 243 -9.56 -33.64 -2.63
N ASN A 244 -10.72 -33.25 -3.17
CA ASN A 244 -10.85 -32.75 -4.53
C ASN A 244 -10.60 -31.24 -4.58
N LEU A 245 -9.98 -30.78 -5.68
CA LEU A 245 -9.83 -29.34 -5.94
C LEU A 245 -11.17 -28.76 -6.40
N VAL A 246 -11.69 -27.83 -5.62
CA VAL A 246 -12.87 -27.05 -5.97
C VAL A 246 -12.45 -25.71 -6.57
N GLU A 247 -12.92 -25.42 -7.79
CA GLU A 247 -12.74 -24.16 -8.49
C GLU A 247 -14.08 -23.41 -8.59
N PRO A 248 -14.37 -22.47 -7.68
CA PRO A 248 -15.68 -21.83 -7.63
C PRO A 248 -15.87 -20.88 -8.82
N THR A 249 -17.09 -20.86 -9.36
CA THR A 249 -17.49 -19.94 -10.44
C THR A 249 -17.98 -18.58 -9.90
N SER A 250 -18.38 -18.53 -8.62
CA SER A 250 -18.83 -17.35 -7.88
C SER A 250 -17.99 -17.15 -6.61
N PRO A 251 -18.04 -15.96 -5.95
CA PRO A 251 -17.42 -15.77 -4.65
C PRO A 251 -17.89 -16.82 -3.63
N ASN A 252 -16.96 -17.32 -2.82
CA ASN A 252 -17.18 -18.41 -1.86
C ASN A 252 -16.37 -18.26 -0.57
N ALA A 253 -15.57 -17.21 -0.46
CA ALA A 253 -14.67 -17.04 0.67
C ALA A 253 -14.60 -15.58 1.10
N TYR A 254 -14.48 -15.38 2.40
CA TYR A 254 -14.15 -14.10 3.00
C TYR A 254 -12.65 -13.95 3.15
N LYS A 255 -12.14 -12.81 2.67
CA LYS A 255 -10.78 -12.31 2.85
C LYS A 255 -10.82 -11.10 3.75
N PHE A 256 -9.90 -11.02 4.70
CA PHE A 256 -9.75 -9.88 5.60
C PHE A 256 -8.58 -9.03 5.16
N GLU A 257 -8.79 -7.72 5.02
CA GLU A 257 -7.78 -6.76 4.56
C GLU A 257 -7.83 -5.52 5.46
N ALA A 258 -6.69 -5.07 5.94
CA ALA A 258 -6.54 -3.74 6.54
C ALA A 258 -5.98 -2.78 5.50
N PHE A 259 -6.38 -1.51 5.55
CA PHE A 259 -5.82 -0.49 4.69
C PHE A 259 -4.85 0.41 5.45
N LEU A 260 -3.85 0.92 4.75
CA LEU A 260 -2.83 1.79 5.33
C LEU A 260 -3.44 3.03 5.99
N PHE A 261 -4.48 3.57 5.41
CA PHE A 261 -5.17 4.75 5.92
C PHE A 261 -6.03 4.49 7.16
N ASP A 262 -6.32 3.24 7.52
CA ASP A 262 -7.04 2.93 8.77
C ASP A 262 -6.27 3.41 10.00
N ALA A 263 -4.94 3.54 9.88
CA ALA A 263 -4.08 4.08 10.93
C ALA A 263 -4.13 5.62 11.05
N PHE A 264 -4.75 6.33 10.13
CA PHE A 264 -4.78 7.81 10.18
C PHE A 264 -5.52 8.34 11.42
N GLY A 265 -6.49 7.58 11.92
CA GLY A 265 -7.18 7.91 13.18
C GLY A 265 -6.29 7.90 14.44
N GLU A 266 -5.07 7.36 14.35
CA GLU A 266 -4.09 7.35 15.45
C GLU A 266 -3.39 8.71 15.64
N VAL A 267 -3.55 9.64 14.71
CA VAL A 267 -3.04 11.01 14.83
C VAL A 267 -4.20 12.01 14.97
N ASP A 268 -3.96 13.13 15.64
CA ASP A 268 -4.97 14.15 15.81
C ASP A 268 -5.10 15.02 14.54
N GLU A 269 -3.97 15.23 13.87
CA GLU A 269 -3.90 16.01 12.64
C GLU A 269 -2.93 15.40 11.64
N MET A 270 -3.19 15.66 10.36
CA MET A 270 -2.31 15.36 9.24
C MET A 270 -2.36 16.47 8.21
N ALA A 271 -1.36 16.55 7.37
CA ALA A 271 -1.37 17.43 6.20
C ALA A 271 -1.82 16.68 4.95
N VAL A 272 -2.66 17.32 4.14
CA VAL A 272 -3.01 16.85 2.79
C VAL A 272 -2.63 17.98 1.82
N LEU A 273 -1.88 17.64 0.75
CA LEU A 273 -1.31 18.55 -0.24
C LEU A 273 -1.80 18.19 -1.64
#